data_2888322b5f4cfb95d83711f58a754202
#
_entry.id   2888322b5f4cfb95d83711f58a754202
#
_cell.length_a   1.000
_cell.length_b   1.000
_cell.length_c   1.000
_cell.angle_alpha   90.00
_cell.angle_beta   90.00
_cell.angle_gamma   90.00
#
_symmetry.space_group_name_H-M   'P 1'
#
loop_
_entity.id
_entity.type
_entity.pdbx_description
1 polymer ?
#
loop_
_entity_poly.entity_id
_entity_poly.type
_entity_poly.pdbx_seq_one_letter_code
_entity_poly.pdbx_strand_id
1 'polypeptide(L)'
;MPCGGRTQVAQGDGVGAQGCFMRLGNAVGIRAHSPKAIWEGLFLDAAARYREGMDSLLRIYDARVQDGTLHADAAQRAILPILERVRREVSQAPAAKKGLFGLFGKTAAQPVKGLYLWGGVGRGKSMLMDLFYEACDVPKRRVHFHAFMQEIQAKLHEARKTGAQDAIRPVAQEVAQSIRLLCFDEMQITDIADAMIVGRLFEYLTEAGVVIVTTSNRIPDDLYKNGLNRQLFLPFIAFIKEIMEVKEIVSETDYRQHRLSGAQVYFTGAGRGSALEALWAELSAREDAGPLVLTVKGREVVIPQFHAGVGRASFWDLCGTMLGA
;
A
#
# COMPACT_ATOMS: atom_id res chain seq x y z
N MET A 1 60.14 -15.87 45.53
CA MET A 1 59.74 -16.02 46.93
C MET A 1 58.34 -15.56 47.09
N PRO A 2 57.46 -16.31 47.75
CA PRO A 2 56.02 -16.29 47.62
C PRO A 2 55.31 -15.57 48.77
N CYS A 3 54.08 -15.18 48.54
CA CYS A 3 52.98 -15.11 49.55
C CYS A 3 51.68 -15.03 48.71
N GLY A 4 50.77 -15.88 48.65
CA GLY A 4 50.21 -16.72 49.69
C GLY A 4 49.01 -16.00 50.34
N GLY A 5 47.83 -16.10 49.76
CA GLY A 5 46.62 -15.54 50.31
C GLY A 5 45.37 -16.34 49.84
N ARG A 6 44.98 -17.29 50.64
CA ARG A 6 43.68 -18.05 50.51
C ARG A 6 42.54 -17.11 50.81
N THR A 7 41.51 -17.14 50.00
CA THR A 7 40.23 -16.54 50.32
C THR A 7 39.23 -17.66 50.66
N GLN A 8 38.75 -17.63 51.86
CA GLN A 8 37.70 -18.52 52.40
C GLN A 8 36.36 -18.15 51.79
N VAL A 9 35.61 -19.19 51.47
CA VAL A 9 34.17 -19.13 51.18
C VAL A 9 33.43 -18.95 52.49
N ALA A 10 32.66 -17.88 52.61
CA ALA A 10 31.67 -17.71 53.67
C ALA A 10 30.27 -17.87 53.05
N GLN A 11 29.61 -18.91 53.45
CA GLN A 11 28.14 -19.00 53.37
C GLN A 11 27.54 -18.01 54.38
N GLY A 12 26.59 -17.20 53.95
CA GLY A 12 25.85 -16.26 54.79
C GLY A 12 24.42 -16.14 54.31
N ASP A 13 23.57 -16.53 55.18
CA ASP A 13 22.12 -16.64 55.10
C ASP A 13 21.40 -15.34 54.77
N GLY A 14 20.20 -15.51 54.22
CA GLY A 14 19.08 -14.65 53.98
C GLY A 14 19.00 -13.27 54.64
N VAL A 15 18.80 -12.26 53.79
CA VAL A 15 18.22 -11.00 54.26
C VAL A 15 17.08 -10.62 53.31
N GLY A 16 15.91 -10.49 53.91
CA GLY A 16 14.67 -10.14 53.25
C GLY A 16 14.67 -8.75 52.68
N ALA A 17 14.08 -8.63 51.52
CA ALA A 17 13.77 -7.36 50.88
C ALA A 17 12.73 -6.60 51.70
N GLN A 18 13.17 -5.62 52.47
CA GLN A 18 12.29 -4.63 53.11
C GLN A 18 11.78 -3.67 52.03
N GLY A 19 10.46 -3.72 51.80
CA GLY A 19 9.75 -2.82 50.92
C GLY A 19 9.72 -1.38 51.48
N CYS A 20 10.02 -0.43 50.64
CA CYS A 20 9.78 0.98 50.89
C CYS A 20 8.28 1.27 50.73
N PHE A 21 7.56 1.45 51.84
CA PHE A 21 6.16 1.86 51.87
C PHE A 21 6.07 3.39 51.76
N MET A 22 5.68 3.91 50.62
CA MET A 22 5.10 5.26 50.52
C MET A 22 3.60 5.16 50.85
N ARG A 23 3.19 5.82 51.94
CA ARG A 23 1.78 6.06 52.27
C ARG A 23 1.22 7.10 51.34
N LEU A 24 0.36 6.70 50.40
CA LEU A 24 -0.59 7.56 49.74
C LEU A 24 -1.99 7.24 50.25
N GLY A 25 -2.64 8.25 50.81
CA GLY A 25 -3.96 8.13 51.41
C GLY A 25 -5.07 7.99 50.38
N ASN A 26 -6.08 7.27 50.83
CA ASN A 26 -7.47 7.23 50.35
C ASN A 26 -7.82 6.91 48.92
N ALA A 27 -8.37 5.71 48.85
CA ALA A 27 -9.60 5.36 48.12
C ALA A 27 -9.50 4.74 46.75
N VAL A 28 -10.36 3.80 46.61
CA VAL A 28 -10.89 3.10 45.43
C VAL A 28 -10.15 1.78 45.12
N GLY A 29 -10.90 0.70 45.32
CA GLY A 29 -10.49 -0.69 45.17
C GLY A 29 -9.87 -1.01 43.82
N ILE A 30 -8.55 -1.05 43.79
CA ILE A 30 -7.79 -1.65 42.75
C ILE A 30 -7.52 -3.08 43.14
N ARG A 31 -8.11 -4.05 42.45
CA ARG A 31 -7.72 -5.46 42.57
C ARG A 31 -6.22 -5.56 42.30
N ALA A 32 -5.46 -5.99 43.31
CA ALA A 32 -4.02 -6.20 43.17
C ALA A 32 -3.77 -7.31 42.14
N HIS A 33 -3.34 -6.93 40.95
CA HIS A 33 -2.76 -7.86 39.99
C HIS A 33 -1.37 -8.24 40.52
N SER A 34 -1.04 -9.53 40.47
CA SER A 34 0.24 -10.04 40.96
C SER A 34 1.40 -9.30 40.27
N PRO A 35 2.51 -8.99 40.96
CA PRO A 35 3.66 -8.33 40.38
C PRO A 35 4.16 -9.00 39.11
N LYS A 36 4.02 -10.32 39.03
CA LYS A 36 4.39 -11.12 37.84
C LYS A 36 3.59 -10.74 36.59
N ALA A 37 2.28 -10.50 36.71
CA ALA A 37 1.43 -10.09 35.58
C ALA A 37 1.76 -8.68 35.08
N ILE A 38 2.19 -7.78 35.98
CA ILE A 38 2.62 -6.42 35.59
C ILE A 38 3.94 -6.48 34.83
N TRP A 39 4.89 -7.30 35.26
CA TRP A 39 6.18 -7.46 34.57
C TRP A 39 6.03 -8.19 33.25
N GLU A 40 5.20 -9.22 33.15
CA GLU A 40 4.89 -9.90 31.88
C GLU A 40 4.22 -8.95 30.89
N GLY A 41 3.28 -8.11 31.33
CA GLY A 41 2.67 -7.09 30.50
C GLY A 41 3.66 -6.03 30.01
N LEU A 42 4.56 -5.56 30.88
CA LEU A 42 5.61 -4.59 30.51
C LEU A 42 6.65 -5.19 29.55
N PHE A 43 7.04 -6.44 29.75
CA PHE A 43 7.96 -7.13 28.84
C PHE A 43 7.33 -7.42 27.48
N LEU A 44 6.05 -7.80 27.43
CA LEU A 44 5.32 -8.02 26.19
C LEU A 44 5.12 -6.71 25.42
N ASP A 45 4.80 -5.63 26.13
CA ASP A 45 4.65 -4.29 25.54
C ASP A 45 6.00 -3.72 25.06
N ALA A 46 7.07 -3.93 25.82
CA ALA A 46 8.42 -3.56 25.42
C ALA A 46 8.92 -4.39 24.22
N ALA A 47 8.64 -5.69 24.18
CA ALA A 47 8.96 -6.55 23.05
C ALA A 47 8.12 -6.22 21.81
N ALA A 48 6.85 -5.85 21.97
CA ALA A 48 6.01 -5.37 20.90
C ALA A 48 6.53 -4.04 20.35
N ARG A 49 6.85 -3.07 21.20
CA ARG A 49 7.45 -1.78 20.77
C ARG A 49 8.84 -1.97 20.15
N TYR A 50 9.62 -2.95 20.61
CA TYR A 50 10.90 -3.28 20.00
C TYR A 50 10.72 -3.89 18.60
N ARG A 51 9.74 -4.79 18.42
CA ARG A 51 9.37 -5.33 17.10
C ARG A 51 8.80 -4.24 16.20
N GLU A 52 7.85 -3.41 16.67
CA GLU A 52 7.34 -2.27 15.93
C GLU A 52 8.45 -1.29 15.50
N GLY A 53 9.47 -1.11 16.36
CA GLY A 53 10.64 -0.32 16.02
C GLY A 53 11.58 -0.98 15.01
N MET A 54 11.63 -2.32 14.95
CA MET A 54 12.47 -3.05 13.98
C MET A 54 11.84 -3.12 12.58
N ASP A 55 10.51 -3.14 12.48
CA ASP A 55 9.77 -3.26 11.23
C ASP A 55 9.23 -1.93 10.70
N SER A 56 9.76 -0.78 11.15
CA SER A 56 9.29 0.50 10.65
C SER A 56 9.65 0.69 9.17
N LEU A 57 8.75 1.28 8.39
CA LEU A 57 8.95 1.56 6.97
C LEU A 57 10.26 2.31 6.70
N LEU A 58 10.64 3.20 7.62
CA LEU A 58 11.89 3.94 7.52
C LEU A 58 13.12 3.01 7.58
N ARG A 59 13.11 2.02 8.47
CA ARG A 59 14.21 1.04 8.57
C ARG A 59 14.28 0.12 7.36
N ILE A 60 13.12 -0.32 6.86
CA ILE A 60 13.06 -1.13 5.64
C ILE A 60 13.63 -0.34 4.46
N TYR A 61 13.25 0.93 4.34
CA TYR A 61 13.76 1.82 3.31
C TYR A 61 15.28 2.02 3.44
N ASP A 62 15.76 2.35 4.65
CA ASP A 62 17.19 2.55 4.91
C ASP A 62 18.02 1.30 4.65
N ALA A 63 17.53 0.12 5.00
CA ALA A 63 18.18 -1.15 4.70
C ALA A 63 18.31 -1.37 3.18
N ARG A 64 17.24 -1.08 2.40
CA ARG A 64 17.27 -1.19 0.94
C ARG A 64 18.16 -0.13 0.27
N VAL A 65 18.40 1.00 0.94
CA VAL A 65 19.40 1.98 0.49
C VAL A 65 20.80 1.48 0.79
N GLN A 66 21.04 0.87 1.94
CA GLN A 66 22.35 0.35 2.34
C GLN A 66 22.79 -0.85 1.49
N ASP A 67 21.88 -1.73 1.11
CA ASP A 67 22.15 -2.88 0.24
C ASP A 67 22.23 -2.52 -1.25
N GLY A 68 21.99 -1.24 -1.61
CA GLY A 68 22.08 -0.73 -2.97
C GLY A 68 20.86 -1.01 -3.85
N THR A 69 19.79 -1.63 -3.31
CA THR A 69 18.53 -1.87 -4.06
C THR A 69 17.73 -0.60 -4.30
N LEU A 70 17.91 0.42 -3.45
CA LEU A 70 17.30 1.73 -3.60
C LEU A 70 18.35 2.84 -3.53
N HIS A 71 18.08 3.94 -4.21
CA HIS A 71 18.82 5.19 -4.03
C HIS A 71 18.12 6.06 -2.99
N ALA A 72 18.93 6.65 -2.09
CA ALA A 72 18.39 7.56 -1.07
C ALA A 72 17.76 8.79 -1.72
N ASP A 73 16.52 9.10 -1.31
CA ASP A 73 15.78 10.27 -1.77
C ASP A 73 15.07 10.92 -0.59
N ALA A 74 15.35 12.20 -0.36
CA ALA A 74 14.80 12.96 0.74
C ALA A 74 13.26 13.13 0.63
N ALA A 75 12.74 13.28 -0.60
CA ALA A 75 11.31 13.41 -0.82
C ALA A 75 10.57 12.10 -0.54
N GLN A 76 11.13 10.96 -0.96
CA GLN A 76 10.58 9.64 -0.63
C GLN A 76 10.62 9.41 0.89
N ARG A 77 11.76 9.72 1.52
CA ARG A 77 11.95 9.56 2.96
C ARG A 77 10.96 10.39 3.77
N ALA A 78 10.57 11.58 3.30
CA ALA A 78 9.59 12.45 3.96
C ALA A 78 8.16 11.88 3.95
N ILE A 79 7.83 10.95 3.04
CA ILE A 79 6.53 10.30 2.97
C ILE A 79 6.41 9.10 3.94
N LEU A 80 7.52 8.45 4.29
CA LEU A 80 7.52 7.24 5.12
C LEU A 80 6.84 7.41 6.49
N PRO A 81 7.00 8.52 7.23
CA PRO A 81 6.30 8.72 8.50
C PRO A 81 4.78 8.74 8.35
N ILE A 82 4.26 9.26 7.23
CA ILE A 82 2.82 9.31 6.95
C ILE A 82 2.30 7.91 6.66
N LEU A 83 2.98 7.16 5.82
CA LEU A 83 2.65 5.76 5.52
C LEU A 83 2.72 4.89 6.80
N GLU A 84 3.73 5.10 7.64
CA GLU A 84 3.86 4.39 8.92
C GLU A 84 2.71 4.72 9.88
N ARG A 85 2.24 5.97 9.92
CA ARG A 85 1.04 6.36 10.68
C ARG A 85 -0.17 5.57 10.18
N VAL A 86 -0.43 5.58 8.86
CA VAL A 86 -1.56 4.84 8.27
C VAL A 86 -1.46 3.34 8.58
N ARG A 87 -0.27 2.73 8.43
CA ARG A 87 -0.02 1.33 8.74
C ARG A 87 -0.43 0.98 10.16
N ARG A 88 0.02 1.77 11.15
CA ARG A 88 -0.29 1.56 12.57
C ARG A 88 -1.78 1.75 12.86
N GLU A 89 -2.37 2.83 12.38
CA GLU A 89 -3.78 3.13 12.62
C GLU A 89 -4.69 2.05 12.01
N VAL A 90 -4.41 1.56 10.80
CA VAL A 90 -5.16 0.47 10.16
C VAL A 90 -5.04 -0.83 10.96
N SER A 91 -3.85 -1.14 11.48
CA SER A 91 -3.62 -2.36 12.27
C SER A 91 -4.33 -2.32 13.62
N GLN A 92 -4.42 -1.14 14.25
CA GLN A 92 -5.02 -0.93 15.56
C GLN A 92 -6.54 -0.70 15.49
N ALA A 93 -7.06 -0.24 14.36
CA ALA A 93 -8.49 0.02 14.21
C ALA A 93 -9.29 -1.27 14.42
N PRO A 94 -10.36 -1.28 15.23
CA PRO A 94 -11.18 -2.47 15.43
C PRO A 94 -11.80 -2.90 14.09
N ALA A 95 -11.80 -4.22 13.83
CA ALA A 95 -12.54 -4.75 12.69
C ALA A 95 -14.00 -4.30 12.78
N ALA A 96 -14.58 -3.84 11.67
CA ALA A 96 -15.99 -3.48 11.63
C ALA A 96 -16.81 -4.64 12.19
N LYS A 97 -17.53 -4.41 13.30
CA LYS A 97 -18.29 -5.47 13.97
C LYS A 97 -19.40 -5.94 13.02
N LYS A 98 -19.30 -7.18 12.56
CA LYS A 98 -20.42 -7.91 11.98
C LYS A 98 -21.45 -8.12 13.08
N GLY A 99 -22.50 -7.32 13.17
CA GLY A 99 -23.53 -7.59 14.16
C GLY A 99 -24.63 -6.55 14.25
N LEU A 100 -25.82 -7.03 14.43
CA LEU A 100 -27.15 -6.41 14.59
C LEU A 100 -27.27 -5.47 15.82
N PHE A 101 -26.16 -5.13 16.51
CA PHE A 101 -26.14 -4.34 17.75
C PHE A 101 -25.55 -2.92 17.58
N GLY A 102 -25.75 -2.31 16.43
CA GLY A 102 -25.33 -0.93 16.16
C GLY A 102 -26.13 0.17 16.88
N LEU A 103 -27.01 -0.15 17.86
CA LEU A 103 -27.86 0.84 18.52
C LEU A 103 -27.36 1.37 19.87
N PHE A 104 -26.33 0.79 20.48
CA PHE A 104 -25.80 1.28 21.75
C PHE A 104 -24.29 1.22 21.77
N GLY A 105 -23.62 2.35 21.49
CA GLY A 105 -22.19 2.48 21.70
C GLY A 105 -21.47 3.35 20.69
N LYS A 106 -21.74 4.64 20.66
CA LYS A 106 -20.87 5.65 20.03
C LYS A 106 -19.61 5.84 20.86
N THR A 107 -18.64 4.94 20.73
CA THR A 107 -17.24 5.31 20.80
C THR A 107 -16.79 5.43 19.36
N ALA A 108 -17.04 6.59 18.79
CA ALA A 108 -16.57 6.93 17.45
C ALA A 108 -15.03 7.07 17.55
N ALA A 109 -14.31 5.96 17.40
CA ALA A 109 -12.91 6.04 17.01
C ALA A 109 -12.88 6.89 15.73
N GLN A 110 -12.05 7.94 15.71
CA GLN A 110 -11.93 8.76 14.51
C GLN A 110 -11.57 7.87 13.33
N PRO A 111 -12.21 8.06 12.17
CA PRO A 111 -11.90 7.27 10.99
C PRO A 111 -10.42 7.45 10.63
N VAL A 112 -9.76 6.35 10.31
CA VAL A 112 -8.36 6.38 9.90
C VAL A 112 -8.25 7.12 8.57
N LYS A 113 -7.48 8.21 8.56
CA LYS A 113 -7.20 8.93 7.31
C LYS A 113 -6.19 8.15 6.48
N GLY A 114 -6.58 7.84 5.25
CA GLY A 114 -5.69 7.27 4.25
C GLY A 114 -4.64 8.26 3.72
N LEU A 115 -4.07 7.94 2.57
CA LEU A 115 -3.08 8.79 1.90
C LEU A 115 -3.39 8.89 0.40
N TYR A 116 -3.41 10.11 -0.11
CA TYR A 116 -3.39 10.42 -1.54
C TYR A 116 -2.00 10.95 -1.90
N LEU A 117 -1.14 10.07 -2.43
CA LEU A 117 0.23 10.41 -2.81
C LEU A 117 0.28 10.78 -4.29
N TRP A 118 0.57 12.05 -4.59
CA TRP A 118 0.63 12.50 -5.98
C TRP A 118 2.01 13.08 -6.34
N GLY A 119 2.25 13.24 -7.63
CA GLY A 119 3.49 13.80 -8.15
C GLY A 119 3.83 13.28 -9.54
N GLY A 120 4.87 13.82 -10.14
CA GLY A 120 5.33 13.43 -11.47
C GLY A 120 5.63 11.94 -11.62
N VAL A 121 5.71 11.50 -12.86
CA VAL A 121 6.09 10.13 -13.21
C VAL A 121 7.54 9.87 -12.81
N GLY A 122 7.88 8.64 -12.43
CA GLY A 122 9.27 8.25 -12.10
C GLY A 122 9.75 8.68 -10.72
N ARG A 123 8.91 9.25 -9.85
CA ARG A 123 9.28 9.76 -8.52
C ARG A 123 9.29 8.70 -7.40
N GLY A 124 9.06 7.44 -7.72
CA GLY A 124 9.08 6.35 -6.74
C GLY A 124 7.77 6.11 -5.99
N LYS A 125 6.63 6.68 -6.43
CA LYS A 125 5.31 6.46 -5.78
C LYS A 125 4.95 4.99 -5.65
N SER A 126 5.12 4.21 -6.74
CA SER A 126 4.80 2.79 -6.75
C SER A 126 5.71 2.00 -5.82
N MET A 127 7.00 2.35 -5.74
CA MET A 127 7.96 1.74 -4.82
C MET A 127 7.58 2.00 -3.35
N LEU A 128 7.18 3.23 -3.01
CA LEU A 128 6.68 3.55 -1.67
C LEU A 128 5.39 2.80 -1.35
N MET A 129 4.51 2.62 -2.34
CA MET A 129 3.31 1.79 -2.21
C MET A 129 3.68 0.31 -2.00
N ASP A 130 4.70 -0.22 -2.70
CA ASP A 130 5.21 -1.58 -2.50
C ASP A 130 5.64 -1.79 -1.06
N LEU A 131 6.53 -0.91 -0.55
CA LEU A 131 7.03 -0.96 0.83
C LEU A 131 5.88 -0.93 1.84
N PHE A 132 4.95 -0.01 1.67
CA PHE A 132 3.80 0.14 2.55
C PHE A 132 2.89 -1.09 2.51
N TYR A 133 2.54 -1.55 1.31
CA TYR A 133 1.65 -2.68 1.13
C TYR A 133 2.25 -3.96 1.72
N GLU A 134 3.51 -4.24 1.47
CA GLU A 134 4.22 -5.41 2.02
C GLU A 134 4.22 -5.39 3.55
N ALA A 135 4.49 -4.23 4.16
CA ALA A 135 4.61 -4.09 5.61
C ALA A 135 3.27 -4.08 6.37
N CYS A 136 2.13 -3.91 5.70
CA CYS A 136 0.82 -3.95 6.36
C CYS A 136 0.40 -5.40 6.60
N ASP A 137 0.07 -5.75 7.86
CA ASP A 137 -0.42 -7.09 8.24
C ASP A 137 -1.93 -7.04 8.56
N VAL A 138 -2.72 -6.68 7.54
CA VAL A 138 -4.19 -6.66 7.59
C VAL A 138 -4.75 -7.22 6.29
N PRO A 139 -6.02 -7.69 6.25
CA PRO A 139 -6.67 -8.00 4.99
C PRO A 139 -6.60 -6.81 4.05
N LYS A 140 -5.90 -6.95 2.94
CA LYS A 140 -5.56 -5.86 2.04
C LYS A 140 -5.68 -6.27 0.59
N ARG A 141 -5.94 -5.27 -0.26
CA ARG A 141 -5.95 -5.44 -1.72
C ARG A 141 -5.22 -4.28 -2.37
N ARG A 142 -4.41 -4.57 -3.39
CA ARG A 142 -3.79 -3.59 -4.27
C ARG A 142 -4.20 -3.85 -5.71
N VAL A 143 -4.55 -2.81 -6.41
CA VAL A 143 -5.07 -2.90 -7.78
C VAL A 143 -4.91 -1.54 -8.48
N HIS A 144 -4.72 -1.56 -9.80
CA HIS A 144 -4.82 -0.34 -10.59
C HIS A 144 -6.25 0.19 -10.57
N PHE A 145 -6.40 1.50 -10.39
CA PHE A 145 -7.72 2.12 -10.25
C PHE A 145 -8.67 1.78 -11.41
N HIS A 146 -8.19 1.84 -12.64
CA HIS A 146 -9.00 1.52 -13.82
C HIS A 146 -9.48 0.05 -13.82
N ALA A 147 -8.62 -0.90 -13.49
CA ALA A 147 -9.00 -2.31 -13.41
C ALA A 147 -10.05 -2.56 -12.31
N PHE A 148 -9.91 -1.89 -11.17
CA PHE A 148 -10.90 -1.95 -10.11
C PHE A 148 -12.25 -1.40 -10.56
N MET A 149 -12.29 -0.24 -11.22
CA MET A 149 -13.55 0.33 -11.71
C MET A 149 -14.22 -0.54 -12.75
N GLN A 150 -13.47 -1.22 -13.63
CA GLN A 150 -14.03 -2.21 -14.56
C GLN A 150 -14.70 -3.38 -13.82
N GLU A 151 -14.07 -3.91 -12.77
CA GLU A 151 -14.66 -4.95 -11.93
C GLU A 151 -15.95 -4.46 -11.26
N ILE A 152 -15.91 -3.25 -10.68
CA ILE A 152 -17.09 -2.65 -10.04
C ILE A 152 -18.22 -2.46 -11.02
N GLN A 153 -17.96 -1.94 -12.22
CA GLN A 153 -18.97 -1.79 -13.27
C GLN A 153 -19.61 -3.12 -13.67
N ALA A 154 -18.80 -4.18 -13.80
CA ALA A 154 -19.31 -5.52 -14.10
C ALA A 154 -20.22 -6.03 -12.97
N LYS A 155 -19.81 -5.89 -11.70
CA LYS A 155 -20.64 -6.27 -10.54
C LYS A 155 -21.92 -5.45 -10.44
N LEU A 156 -21.87 -4.16 -10.73
CA LEU A 156 -23.06 -3.29 -10.78
C LEU A 156 -24.03 -3.71 -11.88
N HIS A 157 -23.51 -4.11 -13.03
CA HIS A 157 -24.34 -4.62 -14.11
C HIS A 157 -25.10 -5.89 -13.69
N GLU A 158 -24.43 -6.83 -13.02
CA GLU A 158 -25.09 -8.03 -12.49
C GLU A 158 -26.10 -7.70 -11.38
N ALA A 159 -25.75 -6.82 -10.44
CA ALA A 159 -26.64 -6.42 -9.36
C ALA A 159 -27.91 -5.73 -9.87
N ARG A 160 -27.83 -4.97 -10.96
CA ARG A 160 -29.01 -4.34 -11.58
C ARG A 160 -29.97 -5.36 -12.21
N LYS A 161 -29.47 -6.49 -12.72
CA LYS A 161 -30.33 -7.57 -13.26
C LYS A 161 -31.22 -8.18 -12.19
N THR A 162 -30.83 -8.13 -10.93
CA THR A 162 -31.62 -8.63 -9.80
C THR A 162 -32.66 -7.62 -9.27
N GLY A 163 -32.83 -6.47 -9.92
CA GLY A 163 -33.79 -5.45 -9.54
C GLY A 163 -33.43 -4.57 -8.35
N ALA A 164 -32.15 -4.55 -7.94
CA ALA A 164 -31.67 -3.71 -6.85
C ALA A 164 -31.80 -2.22 -7.18
N GLN A 165 -32.55 -1.45 -6.36
CA GLN A 165 -32.66 0.01 -6.52
C GLN A 165 -31.34 0.72 -6.29
N ASP A 166 -30.55 0.28 -5.32
CA ASP A 166 -29.18 0.73 -5.08
C ASP A 166 -28.20 -0.43 -5.29
N ALA A 167 -27.64 -0.53 -6.48
CA ALA A 167 -26.67 -1.57 -6.80
C ALA A 167 -25.26 -1.30 -6.22
N ILE A 168 -24.93 -0.05 -5.87
CA ILE A 168 -23.57 0.31 -5.39
C ILE A 168 -23.35 -0.22 -3.98
N ARG A 169 -24.33 -0.09 -3.11
CA ARG A 169 -24.21 -0.48 -1.69
C ARG A 169 -23.85 -1.96 -1.49
N PRO A 170 -24.58 -2.93 -2.07
CA PRO A 170 -24.24 -4.34 -1.92
C PRO A 170 -22.86 -4.69 -2.50
N VAL A 171 -22.47 -4.09 -3.62
CA VAL A 171 -21.14 -4.28 -4.22
C VAL A 171 -20.05 -3.73 -3.31
N ALA A 172 -20.24 -2.54 -2.75
CA ALA A 172 -19.30 -1.97 -1.80
C ALA A 172 -19.18 -2.82 -0.52
N GLN A 173 -20.30 -3.34 -0.01
CA GLN A 173 -20.31 -4.23 1.16
C GLN A 173 -19.57 -5.54 0.88
N GLU A 174 -19.74 -6.14 -0.29
CA GLU A 174 -19.01 -7.35 -0.69
C GLU A 174 -17.49 -7.10 -0.67
N VAL A 175 -17.03 -6.00 -1.25
CA VAL A 175 -15.60 -5.61 -1.23
C VAL A 175 -15.13 -5.41 0.21
N ALA A 176 -15.88 -4.65 1.01
CA ALA A 176 -15.50 -4.30 2.38
C ALA A 176 -15.46 -5.51 3.34
N GLN A 177 -16.19 -6.59 3.04
CA GLN A 177 -16.15 -7.82 3.85
C GLN A 177 -14.80 -8.53 3.80
N SER A 178 -14.05 -8.37 2.71
CA SER A 178 -12.81 -9.09 2.45
C SER A 178 -11.55 -8.30 2.77
N ILE A 179 -11.63 -6.97 2.91
CA ILE A 179 -10.46 -6.10 3.06
C ILE A 179 -10.67 -5.03 4.13
N ARG A 180 -9.56 -4.54 4.68
CA ARG A 180 -9.49 -3.37 5.57
C ARG A 180 -8.66 -2.25 4.95
N LEU A 181 -7.79 -2.58 4.03
CA LEU A 181 -6.93 -1.65 3.33
C LEU A 181 -7.07 -1.86 1.83
N LEU A 182 -7.38 -0.80 1.12
CA LEU A 182 -7.46 -0.76 -0.33
C LEU A 182 -6.41 0.20 -0.88
N CYS A 183 -5.47 -0.34 -1.64
CA CYS A 183 -4.40 0.42 -2.27
C CYS A 183 -4.67 0.54 -3.76
N PHE A 184 -4.68 1.76 -4.27
CA PHE A 184 -4.82 2.04 -5.69
C PHE A 184 -3.52 2.53 -6.30
N ASP A 185 -3.13 1.90 -7.39
CA ASP A 185 -2.12 2.48 -8.27
C ASP A 185 -2.79 3.33 -9.34
N GLU A 186 -2.17 4.48 -9.61
CA GLU A 186 -2.51 5.39 -10.72
C GLU A 186 -3.99 5.81 -10.74
N MET A 187 -4.46 6.38 -9.62
CA MET A 187 -5.81 6.93 -9.57
C MET A 187 -5.97 8.04 -10.60
N GLN A 188 -6.73 7.73 -11.63
CA GLN A 188 -7.08 8.63 -12.72
C GLN A 188 -8.54 8.38 -13.11
N ILE A 189 -9.32 9.45 -13.19
CA ILE A 189 -10.74 9.39 -13.55
C ILE A 189 -10.92 10.22 -14.80
N THR A 190 -11.25 9.54 -15.88
CA THR A 190 -11.44 10.15 -17.21
C THR A 190 -12.83 9.85 -17.79
N ASP A 191 -13.47 8.80 -17.31
CA ASP A 191 -14.78 8.35 -17.75
C ASP A 191 -15.90 8.89 -16.85
N ILE A 192 -17.03 9.29 -17.43
CA ILE A 192 -18.17 9.83 -16.70
C ILE A 192 -18.86 8.74 -15.86
N ALA A 193 -18.87 7.49 -16.32
CA ALA A 193 -19.48 6.40 -15.57
C ALA A 193 -18.71 6.13 -14.28
N ASP A 194 -17.36 6.15 -14.33
CA ASP A 194 -16.53 6.05 -13.14
C ASP A 194 -16.73 7.24 -12.21
N ALA A 195 -16.78 8.47 -12.75
CA ALA A 195 -16.96 9.68 -11.96
C ALA A 195 -18.30 9.68 -11.18
N MET A 196 -19.36 9.13 -11.77
CA MET A 196 -20.68 9.05 -11.14
C MET A 196 -20.80 7.96 -10.07
N ILE A 197 -19.99 6.90 -10.16
CA ILE A 197 -20.04 5.75 -9.25
C ILE A 197 -19.08 5.89 -8.09
N VAL A 198 -17.86 6.39 -8.36
CA VAL A 198 -16.73 6.33 -7.42
C VAL A 198 -17.01 7.06 -6.11
N GLY A 199 -17.73 8.18 -6.13
CA GLY A 199 -18.07 8.94 -4.94
C GLY A 199 -18.84 8.09 -3.92
N ARG A 200 -19.99 7.55 -4.34
CA ARG A 200 -20.82 6.69 -3.49
C ARG A 200 -20.14 5.39 -3.10
N LEU A 201 -19.33 4.82 -4.00
CA LEU A 201 -18.56 3.62 -3.71
C LEU A 201 -17.57 3.87 -2.57
N PHE A 202 -16.82 4.97 -2.62
CA PHE A 202 -15.85 5.32 -1.57
C PHE A 202 -16.54 5.66 -0.25
N GLU A 203 -17.69 6.34 -0.27
CA GLU A 203 -18.50 6.58 0.92
C GLU A 203 -18.85 5.25 1.62
N TYR A 204 -19.43 4.30 0.90
CA TYR A 204 -19.78 3.00 1.49
C TYR A 204 -18.58 2.17 1.94
N LEU A 205 -17.44 2.22 1.23
CA LEU A 205 -16.23 1.53 1.64
C LEU A 205 -15.66 2.12 2.94
N THR A 206 -15.61 3.44 3.06
CA THR A 206 -15.09 4.12 4.25
C THR A 206 -16.04 4.03 5.44
N GLU A 207 -17.35 4.08 5.24
CA GLU A 207 -18.36 3.78 6.26
C GLU A 207 -18.21 2.36 6.81
N ALA A 208 -17.84 1.41 5.94
CA ALA A 208 -17.56 0.03 6.34
C ALA A 208 -16.15 -0.14 6.99
N GLY A 209 -15.38 0.93 7.17
CA GLY A 209 -14.07 0.92 7.82
C GLY A 209 -12.90 0.51 6.92
N VAL A 210 -13.08 0.55 5.60
CA VAL A 210 -11.97 0.35 4.65
C VAL A 210 -11.16 1.64 4.56
N VAL A 211 -9.85 1.53 4.77
CA VAL A 211 -8.90 2.64 4.58
C VAL A 211 -8.38 2.60 3.15
N ILE A 212 -8.32 3.76 2.51
CA ILE A 212 -7.90 3.89 1.12
C ILE A 212 -6.57 4.64 1.05
N VAL A 213 -5.61 4.05 0.34
CA VAL A 213 -4.32 4.68 0.02
C VAL A 213 -4.15 4.65 -1.49
N THR A 214 -3.79 5.77 -2.08
CA THR A 214 -3.70 5.85 -3.54
C THR A 214 -2.48 6.62 -4.02
N THR A 215 -1.96 6.22 -5.18
CA THR A 215 -0.99 7.00 -5.94
C THR A 215 -1.67 7.66 -7.14
N SER A 216 -1.20 8.84 -7.52
CA SER A 216 -1.68 9.55 -8.70
C SER A 216 -0.58 10.40 -9.33
N ASN A 217 -0.74 10.72 -10.61
CA ASN A 217 0.10 11.72 -11.30
C ASN A 217 -0.55 13.12 -11.26
N ARG A 218 -1.70 13.26 -10.61
CA ARG A 218 -2.48 14.49 -10.55
C ARG A 218 -2.89 14.79 -9.12
N ILE A 219 -2.95 16.07 -8.78
CA ILE A 219 -3.59 16.54 -7.55
C ILE A 219 -5.10 16.22 -7.59
N PRO A 220 -5.78 15.99 -6.44
CA PRO A 220 -7.22 15.73 -6.43
C PRO A 220 -8.05 16.74 -7.22
N ASP A 221 -7.69 18.02 -7.18
CA ASP A 221 -8.39 19.08 -7.93
C ASP A 221 -8.32 18.94 -9.44
N ASP A 222 -7.36 18.20 -9.96
CA ASP A 222 -7.21 17.92 -11.39
C ASP A 222 -7.81 16.57 -11.82
N LEU A 223 -8.40 15.82 -10.88
CA LEU A 223 -9.19 14.64 -11.24
C LEU A 223 -10.42 15.06 -12.04
N TYR A 224 -10.69 14.33 -13.12
CA TYR A 224 -11.81 14.61 -14.03
C TYR A 224 -11.84 16.08 -14.48
N LYS A 225 -10.68 16.71 -14.65
CA LYS A 225 -10.53 18.08 -15.14
C LYS A 225 -11.07 18.18 -16.54
N ASN A 226 -11.86 18.93 -16.99
CA ASN A 226 -12.50 18.98 -18.32
C ASN A 226 -13.53 17.87 -18.59
N GLY A 227 -13.94 17.11 -17.57
CA GLY A 227 -15.00 16.13 -17.69
C GLY A 227 -16.38 16.78 -17.84
N LEU A 228 -17.29 16.07 -18.51
CA LEU A 228 -18.69 16.49 -18.66
C LEU A 228 -19.37 16.56 -17.29
N ASN A 229 -20.09 17.67 -17.03
CA ASN A 229 -20.78 17.88 -15.73
C ASN A 229 -19.85 17.79 -14.51
N ARG A 230 -18.63 18.27 -14.64
CA ARG A 230 -17.60 18.22 -13.58
C ARG A 230 -18.10 18.76 -12.21
N GLN A 231 -19.02 19.70 -12.18
CA GLN A 231 -19.61 20.22 -10.94
C GLN A 231 -20.25 19.13 -10.06
N LEU A 232 -20.75 18.05 -10.66
CA LEU A 232 -21.27 16.89 -9.91
C LEU A 232 -20.18 16.04 -9.29
N PHE A 233 -18.93 16.19 -9.77
CA PHE A 233 -17.76 15.48 -9.26
C PHE A 233 -17.03 16.24 -8.16
N LEU A 234 -17.23 17.56 -8.03
CA LEU A 234 -16.55 18.38 -7.00
C LEU A 234 -16.78 17.89 -5.56
N PRO A 235 -17.98 17.41 -5.17
CA PRO A 235 -18.19 16.85 -3.83
C PRO A 235 -17.27 15.66 -3.54
N PHE A 236 -16.98 14.81 -4.54
CA PHE A 236 -16.06 13.70 -4.38
C PHE A 236 -14.61 14.17 -4.18
N ILE A 237 -14.18 15.24 -4.86
CA ILE A 237 -12.86 15.84 -4.63
C ILE A 237 -12.76 16.33 -3.18
N ALA A 238 -13.79 16.99 -2.66
CA ALA A 238 -13.84 17.42 -1.27
C ALA A 238 -13.78 16.22 -0.32
N PHE A 239 -14.53 15.17 -0.60
CA PHE A 239 -14.55 13.95 0.18
C PHE A 239 -13.18 13.23 0.21
N ILE A 240 -12.48 13.13 -0.94
CA ILE A 240 -11.10 12.61 -0.97
C ILE A 240 -10.20 13.36 0.01
N LYS A 241 -10.26 14.70 0.02
CA LYS A 241 -9.45 15.54 0.90
C LYS A 241 -9.83 15.40 2.38
N GLU A 242 -11.06 15.00 2.67
CA GLU A 242 -11.52 14.70 4.02
C GLU A 242 -10.98 13.37 4.53
N ILE A 243 -11.13 12.31 3.73
CA ILE A 243 -10.79 10.92 4.13
C ILE A 243 -9.31 10.57 3.94
N MET A 244 -8.55 11.34 3.18
CA MET A 244 -7.14 11.11 2.90
C MET A 244 -6.30 12.35 3.19
N GLU A 245 -5.08 12.13 3.66
CA GLU A 245 -4.05 13.15 3.66
C GLU A 245 -3.47 13.28 2.25
N VAL A 246 -3.52 14.48 1.68
CA VAL A 246 -2.99 14.73 0.31
C VAL A 246 -1.54 15.17 0.43
N LYS A 247 -0.64 14.41 -0.18
CA LYS A 247 0.80 14.71 -0.19
C LYS A 247 1.37 14.67 -1.59
N GLU A 248 2.18 15.66 -1.89
CA GLU A 248 3.00 15.68 -3.09
C GLU A 248 4.36 15.08 -2.83
N ILE A 249 4.85 14.26 -3.76
CA ILE A 249 6.25 13.85 -3.82
C ILE A 249 6.98 14.68 -4.85
N VAL A 250 7.78 15.63 -4.37
CA VAL A 250 8.60 16.50 -5.21
C VAL A 250 10.03 15.98 -5.16
N SER A 251 10.38 15.13 -6.12
CA SER A 251 11.76 14.67 -6.32
C SER A 251 12.28 15.25 -7.62
N GLU A 252 13.51 15.74 -7.63
CA GLU A 252 14.15 16.22 -8.84
C GLU A 252 14.58 15.06 -9.76
N THR A 253 14.71 13.86 -9.21
CA THR A 253 15.23 12.69 -9.89
C THR A 253 14.11 11.89 -10.54
N ASP A 254 14.20 11.65 -11.84
CA ASP A 254 13.40 10.65 -12.54
C ASP A 254 14.13 9.29 -12.48
N TYR A 255 13.71 8.43 -11.56
CA TYR A 255 14.31 7.12 -11.35
C TYR A 255 14.18 6.15 -12.52
N ARG A 256 13.32 6.44 -13.50
CA ARG A 256 13.26 5.65 -14.73
C ARG A 256 14.52 5.84 -15.56
N GLN A 257 15.06 7.06 -15.58
CA GLN A 257 16.30 7.35 -16.30
C GLN A 257 17.50 6.64 -15.67
N HIS A 258 17.50 6.46 -14.34
CA HIS A 258 18.60 5.74 -13.67
C HIS A 258 18.59 4.22 -13.90
N ARG A 259 17.42 3.60 -14.02
CA ARG A 259 17.33 2.17 -14.39
C ARG A 259 17.83 1.88 -15.79
N LEU A 260 17.85 2.90 -16.62
CA LEU A 260 18.24 2.85 -18.03
C LEU A 260 19.55 3.59 -18.30
N SER A 261 20.18 4.17 -17.24
CA SER A 261 21.49 4.82 -17.38
C SER A 261 22.55 3.77 -17.68
N GLY A 262 22.88 3.65 -18.95
CA GLY A 262 23.84 2.68 -19.49
C GLY A 262 23.27 1.75 -20.56
N ALA A 263 21.96 1.53 -20.62
CA ALA A 263 21.34 0.76 -21.71
C ALA A 263 20.66 1.72 -22.70
N GLN A 264 20.99 1.59 -23.96
CA GLN A 264 20.30 2.31 -25.03
C GLN A 264 18.91 1.67 -25.20
N VAL A 265 17.83 2.40 -24.82
CA VAL A 265 16.43 1.92 -24.90
C VAL A 265 15.68 2.43 -26.11
N TYR A 266 16.20 3.47 -26.76
CA TYR A 266 15.67 4.00 -28.01
C TYR A 266 16.72 3.89 -29.11
N PHE A 267 16.38 3.14 -30.14
CA PHE A 267 17.21 2.94 -31.31
C PHE A 267 16.62 3.73 -32.48
N THR A 268 17.20 4.89 -32.79
CA THR A 268 16.78 5.77 -33.89
C THR A 268 17.88 5.92 -34.92
N GLY A 269 17.53 6.26 -36.16
CA GLY A 269 18.51 6.50 -37.21
C GLY A 269 18.97 5.27 -37.99
N ALA A 270 20.05 5.45 -38.77
CA ALA A 270 20.67 4.38 -39.55
C ALA A 270 21.34 3.37 -38.60
N GLY A 271 21.13 2.07 -38.81
CA GLY A 271 21.69 1.01 -37.96
C GLY A 271 20.82 0.58 -36.78
N ARG A 272 19.64 1.22 -36.59
CA ARG A 272 18.72 0.86 -35.50
C ARG A 272 18.33 -0.62 -35.45
N GLY A 273 18.19 -1.25 -36.62
CA GLY A 273 17.82 -2.66 -36.73
C GLY A 273 18.88 -3.58 -36.15
N SER A 274 20.15 -3.36 -36.52
CA SER A 274 21.27 -4.18 -36.00
C SER A 274 21.51 -4.01 -34.52
N ALA A 275 21.34 -2.82 -33.98
CA ALA A 275 21.46 -2.55 -32.55
C ALA A 275 20.33 -3.23 -31.73
N LEU A 276 19.10 -3.21 -32.27
CA LEU A 276 17.96 -3.91 -31.65
C LEU A 276 18.14 -5.45 -31.71
N GLU A 277 18.67 -5.96 -32.83
CA GLU A 277 18.99 -7.39 -32.95
C GLU A 277 20.08 -7.83 -31.97
N ALA A 278 21.12 -7.00 -31.78
CA ALA A 278 22.19 -7.31 -30.82
C ALA A 278 21.63 -7.36 -29.37
N LEU A 279 20.80 -6.37 -29.02
CA LEU A 279 20.14 -6.34 -27.71
C LEU A 279 19.18 -7.55 -27.51
N TRP A 280 18.41 -7.88 -28.54
CA TRP A 280 17.55 -9.07 -28.50
C TRP A 280 18.35 -10.34 -28.28
N ALA A 281 19.45 -10.54 -29.03
CA ALA A 281 20.32 -11.70 -28.87
C ALA A 281 20.95 -11.80 -27.48
N GLU A 282 21.26 -10.66 -26.87
CA GLU A 282 21.74 -10.58 -25.48
C GLU A 282 20.65 -10.98 -24.48
N LEU A 283 19.47 -10.38 -24.58
CA LEU A 283 18.36 -10.60 -23.65
C LEU A 283 17.72 -12.00 -23.77
N SER A 284 17.72 -12.60 -24.97
CA SER A 284 17.20 -13.95 -25.21
C SER A 284 18.25 -15.04 -25.01
N ALA A 285 19.44 -14.70 -24.49
CA ALA A 285 20.55 -15.64 -24.31
C ALA A 285 20.95 -16.37 -25.61
N ARG A 286 20.62 -15.81 -26.78
CA ARG A 286 20.83 -16.38 -28.13
C ARG A 286 20.12 -17.70 -28.38
N GLU A 287 19.12 -18.05 -27.61
CA GLU A 287 18.28 -19.20 -27.82
C GLU A 287 17.10 -18.88 -28.75
N ASP A 288 16.56 -19.91 -29.40
CA ASP A 288 15.41 -19.78 -30.30
C ASP A 288 14.17 -19.36 -29.50
N ALA A 289 13.60 -18.22 -29.85
CA ALA A 289 12.40 -17.71 -29.26
C ALA A 289 11.16 -18.23 -29.98
N GLY A 290 10.25 -18.84 -29.23
CA GLY A 290 8.93 -19.27 -29.73
C GLY A 290 7.86 -18.20 -29.53
N PRO A 291 6.68 -18.37 -30.15
CA PRO A 291 5.55 -17.47 -29.90
C PRO A 291 4.94 -17.71 -28.52
N LEU A 292 4.57 -16.61 -27.84
CA LEU A 292 3.75 -16.66 -26.63
C LEU A 292 2.33 -16.21 -26.96
N VAL A 293 1.35 -17.05 -26.67
CA VAL A 293 -0.07 -16.69 -26.80
C VAL A 293 -0.64 -16.32 -25.43
N LEU A 294 -1.14 -15.10 -25.31
CA LEU A 294 -1.81 -14.59 -24.13
C LEU A 294 -3.30 -14.46 -24.39
N THR A 295 -4.13 -14.89 -23.46
CA THR A 295 -5.57 -14.64 -23.53
C THR A 295 -5.91 -13.42 -22.68
N VAL A 296 -6.30 -12.32 -23.32
CA VAL A 296 -6.67 -11.08 -22.65
C VAL A 296 -8.14 -10.78 -22.95
N LYS A 297 -8.98 -10.77 -21.93
CA LYS A 297 -10.44 -10.54 -22.06
C LYS A 297 -11.10 -11.44 -23.13
N GLY A 298 -10.70 -12.72 -23.19
CA GLY A 298 -11.24 -13.69 -24.13
C GLY A 298 -10.72 -13.56 -25.56
N ARG A 299 -9.69 -12.75 -25.80
CA ARG A 299 -9.02 -12.60 -27.10
C ARG A 299 -7.58 -13.07 -27.00
N GLU A 300 -7.11 -13.70 -28.07
CA GLU A 300 -5.72 -14.13 -28.17
C GLU A 300 -4.84 -12.97 -28.65
N VAL A 301 -3.77 -12.71 -27.89
CA VAL A 301 -2.69 -11.79 -28.24
C VAL A 301 -1.43 -12.61 -28.42
N VAL A 302 -0.88 -12.63 -29.61
CA VAL A 302 0.32 -13.38 -29.94
C VAL A 302 1.54 -12.45 -29.85
N ILE A 303 2.49 -12.81 -29.02
CA ILE A 303 3.84 -12.23 -29.03
C ILE A 303 4.70 -13.13 -29.92
N PRO A 304 5.14 -12.67 -31.11
CA PRO A 304 5.77 -13.57 -32.09
C PRO A 304 7.07 -14.24 -31.61
N GLN A 305 7.83 -13.52 -30.78
CA GLN A 305 9.07 -14.02 -30.21
C GLN A 305 9.08 -13.79 -28.71
N PHE A 306 9.22 -14.85 -27.93
CA PHE A 306 9.28 -14.79 -26.46
C PHE A 306 10.28 -15.81 -25.94
N HIS A 307 11.22 -15.34 -25.09
CA HIS A 307 12.18 -16.19 -24.41
C HIS A 307 12.64 -15.52 -23.10
N ALA A 308 12.89 -16.32 -22.06
CA ALA A 308 13.43 -15.88 -20.77
C ALA A 308 12.73 -14.65 -20.15
N GLY A 309 11.40 -14.54 -20.31
CA GLY A 309 10.61 -13.41 -19.78
C GLY A 309 10.64 -12.16 -20.65
N VAL A 310 11.32 -12.17 -21.79
CA VAL A 310 11.40 -11.06 -22.74
C VAL A 310 10.57 -11.39 -23.98
N GLY A 311 9.69 -10.46 -24.37
CA GLY A 311 8.89 -10.56 -25.58
C GLY A 311 9.33 -9.56 -26.65
N ARG A 312 9.34 -9.98 -27.91
CA ARG A 312 9.58 -9.11 -29.06
C ARG A 312 8.40 -9.16 -30.01
N ALA A 313 7.87 -8.00 -30.32
CA ALA A 313 6.78 -7.84 -31.27
C ALA A 313 6.93 -6.49 -31.99
N SER A 314 6.43 -6.40 -33.22
CA SER A 314 6.32 -5.13 -33.91
C SER A 314 5.06 -4.38 -33.47
N PHE A 315 4.99 -3.08 -33.76
CA PHE A 315 3.77 -2.30 -33.57
C PHE A 315 2.57 -2.92 -34.29
N TRP A 316 2.77 -3.48 -35.47
CA TRP A 316 1.69 -4.08 -36.26
C TRP A 316 1.22 -5.43 -35.69
N ASP A 317 2.10 -6.21 -35.04
CA ASP A 317 1.70 -7.44 -34.37
C ASP A 317 0.73 -7.17 -33.21
N LEU A 318 0.92 -6.05 -32.49
CA LEU A 318 0.13 -5.70 -31.32
C LEU A 318 -1.04 -4.74 -31.62
N CYS A 319 -0.88 -3.85 -32.60
CA CYS A 319 -1.82 -2.77 -32.86
C CYS A 319 -2.46 -2.85 -34.26
N GLY A 320 -1.94 -3.71 -35.15
CA GLY A 320 -2.45 -3.90 -36.50
C GLY A 320 -3.69 -4.79 -36.60
N THR A 321 -3.99 -5.57 -35.54
CA THR A 321 -5.22 -6.35 -35.42
C THR A 321 -6.18 -5.65 -34.46
N MET A 322 -7.49 -5.83 -34.69
CA MET A 322 -8.54 -5.26 -33.78
C MET A 322 -8.53 -6.02 -32.44
N LEU A 323 -7.55 -5.78 -31.60
CA LEU A 323 -7.49 -6.37 -30.27
C LEU A 323 -8.47 -5.69 -29.31
N GLY A 324 -8.93 -4.48 -29.64
CA GLY A 324 -9.96 -3.71 -28.96
C GLY A 324 -9.65 -3.42 -27.47
N ALA A 325 -10.11 -2.31 -26.99
CA ALA A 325 -10.00 -1.96 -25.58
C ALA A 325 -10.94 -2.79 -24.69
#